data_e98884640b7218b0e2cf09dfab0af95c
#
_entry.id   e98884640b7218b0e2cf09dfab0af95c
#
_cell.length_a   1.000
_cell.length_b   1.000
_cell.length_c   1.000
_cell.angle_alpha   90.00
_cell.angle_beta   90.00
_cell.angle_gamma   90.00
#
_symmetry.space_group_name_H-M   'P 1'
#
loop_
_entity.id
_entity.type
_entity.pdbx_description
1 polymer ?
#
loop_
_entity_poly.entity_id
_entity_poly.type
_entity_poly.pdbx_seq_one_letter_code
_entity_poly.pdbx_strand_id
1 'polypeptide(L)'
;MKQDRHLEDYVDKKYLFIGTYVTYNEKNKSRVVKKIHFEDEDGNIVKVDHFNIYKNQFDENTIKFRKSEKGKQVLFYGRIDTYSSAKKENGIDYCVKDVIVIR
;
A
#
# COMPACT_ATOMS: atom_id res chain seq x y z
N MET A 1 -11.36 13.15 2.96
CA MET A 1 -9.92 13.39 2.99
C MET A 1 -9.34 13.47 1.58
N LYS A 2 -8.37 14.32 1.44
CA LYS A 2 -7.73 14.57 0.15
C LYS A 2 -6.37 13.92 0.01
N GLN A 3 -5.99 13.12 0.98
CA GLN A 3 -4.65 12.57 1.06
C GLN A 3 -4.24 11.78 -0.17
N ASP A 4 -5.20 11.02 -0.71
CA ASP A 4 -4.86 10.10 -1.79
C ASP A 4 -4.60 10.80 -3.11
N ARG A 5 -5.00 12.07 -3.21
CA ARG A 5 -4.85 12.80 -4.46
C ARG A 5 -3.41 13.06 -4.84
N HIS A 6 -2.56 13.24 -3.85
CA HIS A 6 -1.16 13.53 -4.16
C HIS A 6 -0.40 12.31 -4.61
N LEU A 7 -1.02 11.15 -4.62
CA LEU A 7 -0.38 9.95 -5.14
C LEU A 7 -0.35 9.92 -6.67
N GLU A 8 -1.13 10.75 -7.35
CA GLU A 8 -1.13 10.71 -8.81
C GLU A 8 0.22 11.05 -9.42
N ASP A 9 1.05 11.83 -8.72
CA ASP A 9 2.39 12.16 -9.20
C ASP A 9 3.38 11.02 -9.03
N TYR A 10 2.98 9.96 -8.34
CA TYR A 10 3.85 8.84 -8.00
C TYR A 10 3.41 7.54 -8.66
N VAL A 11 2.41 7.59 -9.52
CA VAL A 11 1.91 6.40 -10.22
C VAL A 11 3.01 5.79 -11.08
N ASP A 12 3.07 4.47 -11.08
CA ASP A 12 4.07 3.66 -11.79
C ASP A 12 5.48 3.75 -11.23
N LYS A 13 5.64 4.36 -10.07
CA LYS A 13 6.95 4.46 -9.40
C LYS A 13 6.99 3.53 -8.20
N LYS A 14 8.19 3.05 -7.91
CA LYS A 14 8.44 2.15 -6.78
C LYS A 14 9.05 2.91 -5.62
N TYR A 15 8.59 2.59 -4.42
CA TYR A 15 9.09 3.20 -3.19
C TYR A 15 9.18 2.17 -2.08
N LEU A 16 9.94 2.50 -1.07
CA LEU A 16 9.97 1.75 0.18
C LEU A 16 8.92 2.34 1.11
N PHE A 17 7.95 1.53 1.47
CA PHE A 17 6.85 1.95 2.35
C PHE A 17 7.06 1.44 3.76
N ILE A 18 6.70 2.25 4.73
CA ILE A 18 6.68 1.89 6.14
C ILE A 18 5.26 2.12 6.63
N GLY A 19 4.69 1.14 7.28
CA GLY A 19 3.32 1.25 7.79
C GLY A 19 3.07 0.24 8.89
N THR A 20 1.82 0.17 9.33
CA THR A 20 1.38 -0.77 10.36
C THR A 20 0.41 -1.77 9.76
N TYR A 21 0.74 -3.05 9.88
CA TYR A 21 -0.16 -4.13 9.45
C TYR A 21 -1.26 -4.27 10.48
N VAL A 22 -2.49 -3.94 10.09
CA VAL A 22 -3.61 -3.83 11.03
C VAL A 22 -4.39 -5.13 11.13
N THR A 23 -4.78 -5.70 9.99
CA THR A 23 -5.61 -6.90 9.99
C THR A 23 -5.64 -7.56 8.63
N TYR A 24 -6.09 -8.82 8.62
CA TYR A 24 -6.41 -9.55 7.40
C TYR A 24 -7.93 -9.51 7.22
N ASN A 25 -8.38 -9.00 6.10
CA ASN A 25 -9.81 -8.94 5.81
C ASN A 25 -10.23 -10.23 5.12
N GLU A 26 -10.99 -11.05 5.83
CA GLU A 26 -11.41 -12.37 5.33
C GLU A 26 -12.34 -12.27 4.12
N LYS A 27 -13.13 -11.23 4.06
CA LYS A 27 -14.11 -11.09 2.98
C LYS A 27 -13.45 -10.91 1.63
N ASN A 28 -12.49 -10.02 1.54
CA ASN A 28 -11.83 -9.72 0.27
C ASN A 28 -10.42 -10.28 0.19
N LYS A 29 -9.97 -10.99 1.21
CA LYS A 29 -8.67 -11.65 1.22
C LYS A 29 -7.52 -10.66 1.10
N SER A 30 -7.65 -9.49 1.72
CA SER A 30 -6.61 -8.49 1.68
C SER A 30 -5.97 -8.28 3.04
N ARG A 31 -4.74 -7.81 3.00
CA ARG A 31 -4.01 -7.38 4.19
C ARG A 31 -4.07 -5.87 4.25
N VAL A 32 -4.57 -5.34 5.36
CA VAL A 32 -4.78 -3.90 5.52
C VAL A 32 -3.57 -3.31 6.25
N VAL A 33 -2.92 -2.35 5.61
CA VAL A 33 -1.79 -1.62 6.18
C VAL A 33 -2.20 -0.16 6.28
N LYS A 34 -1.99 0.44 7.45
CA LYS A 34 -2.36 1.84 7.70
C LYS A 34 -1.17 2.64 8.16
N LYS A 35 -1.36 3.95 8.26
CA LYS A 35 -0.31 4.88 8.75
C LYS A 35 0.96 4.73 7.94
N ILE A 36 0.81 4.76 6.63
CA ILE A 36 1.89 4.49 5.70
C ILE A 36 2.59 5.78 5.33
N HIS A 37 3.90 5.69 5.14
CA HIS A 37 4.64 6.79 4.55
C HIS A 37 5.79 6.26 3.71
N PHE A 38 6.25 7.09 2.81
CA PHE A 38 7.44 6.82 2.01
C PHE A 38 8.14 8.13 1.71
N GLU A 39 9.41 8.05 1.37
CA GLU A 39 10.21 9.20 0.98
C GLU A 39 10.31 9.22 -0.54
N ASP A 40 9.97 10.35 -1.15
CA ASP A 40 10.04 10.49 -2.59
C ASP A 40 11.45 10.87 -3.06
N GLU A 41 11.59 11.07 -4.38
CA GLU A 41 12.88 11.35 -4.98
C GLU A 41 13.50 12.69 -4.50
N ASP A 42 12.66 13.59 -4.05
CA ASP A 42 13.09 14.90 -3.59
C ASP A 42 13.30 14.97 -2.08
N GLY A 43 13.18 13.84 -1.41
CA GLY A 43 13.33 13.76 0.04
C GLY A 43 12.09 14.14 0.83
N ASN A 44 10.96 14.31 0.17
CA ASN A 44 9.71 14.64 0.86
C ASN A 44 9.06 13.39 1.42
N ILE A 45 8.51 13.49 2.63
CA ILE A 45 7.77 12.40 3.23
C ILE A 45 6.33 12.50 2.78
N VAL A 46 5.86 11.45 2.10
CA VAL A 46 4.50 11.38 1.58
C VAL A 46 3.73 10.37 2.43
N LYS A 47 2.57 10.79 2.90
CA LYS A 47 1.74 9.94 3.77
C LYS A 47 0.58 9.36 3.00
N VAL A 48 0.29 8.09 3.28
CA VAL A 48 -0.83 7.37 2.70
C VAL A 48 -1.67 6.84 3.84
N ASP A 49 -2.98 7.04 3.76
CA ASP A 49 -3.87 6.59 4.84
C ASP A 49 -3.81 5.07 4.99
N HIS A 50 -4.04 4.35 3.93
CA HIS A 50 -3.99 2.90 3.97
C HIS A 50 -3.87 2.30 2.59
N PHE A 51 -3.39 1.06 2.55
CA PHE A 51 -3.50 0.18 1.39
C PHE A 51 -4.15 -1.13 1.82
N ASN A 52 -5.03 -1.64 0.97
CA ASN A 52 -5.53 -3.00 1.08
C ASN A 52 -4.75 -3.82 0.06
N ILE A 53 -3.87 -4.68 0.52
CA ILE A 53 -2.96 -5.42 -0.35
C ILE A 53 -3.52 -6.81 -0.57
N TYR A 54 -3.96 -7.08 -1.80
CA TYR A 54 -4.53 -8.37 -2.18
C TYR A 54 -3.42 -9.35 -2.53
N LYS A 55 -3.76 -10.63 -2.53
CA LYS A 55 -2.80 -11.68 -2.80
C LYS A 55 -2.03 -11.47 -4.11
N ASN A 56 -2.75 -11.07 -5.16
CA ASN A 56 -2.14 -10.90 -6.48
C ASN A 56 -1.34 -9.61 -6.61
N GLN A 57 -1.33 -8.77 -5.59
CA GLN A 57 -0.53 -7.55 -5.58
C GLN A 57 0.84 -7.77 -4.95
N PHE A 58 1.03 -8.90 -4.28
CA PHE A 58 2.36 -9.30 -3.81
C PHE A 58 3.14 -9.89 -4.97
N ASP A 59 4.44 -9.61 -4.99
CA ASP A 59 5.35 -10.32 -5.89
C ASP A 59 5.26 -11.80 -5.57
N GLU A 60 5.26 -12.65 -6.58
CA GLU A 60 5.02 -14.08 -6.38
C GLU A 60 6.12 -14.77 -5.56
N ASN A 61 7.30 -14.16 -5.49
CA ASN A 61 8.43 -14.73 -4.77
C ASN A 61 8.64 -14.13 -3.38
N THR A 62 7.78 -13.18 -2.97
CA THR A 62 7.95 -12.57 -1.67
C THR A 62 7.23 -13.36 -0.59
N ILE A 63 7.70 -13.20 0.64
CA ILE A 63 6.91 -13.61 1.80
C ILE A 63 5.80 -12.58 2.01
N LYS A 64 4.69 -13.01 2.57
CA LYS A 64 3.60 -12.10 2.91
C LYS A 64 3.63 -11.80 4.40
N PHE A 65 2.90 -10.77 4.80
CA PHE A 65 2.78 -10.46 6.23
C PHE A 65 2.12 -11.64 6.93
N ARG A 66 2.71 -12.05 8.04
CA ARG A 66 2.18 -13.15 8.85
C ARG A 66 1.12 -12.65 9.82
N LYS A 67 0.22 -13.53 10.21
CA LYS A 67 -0.77 -13.18 11.23
C LYS A 67 -0.13 -12.69 12.53
N SER A 68 1.03 -13.24 12.86
CA SER A 68 1.76 -12.84 14.07
C SER A 68 2.30 -11.41 14.01
N GLU A 69 2.33 -10.81 12.82
CA GLU A 69 2.82 -9.45 12.62
C GLU A 69 1.70 -8.42 12.72
N LYS A 70 0.48 -8.86 12.95
CA LYS A 70 -0.66 -7.97 13.10
C LYS A 70 -0.40 -6.99 14.24
N GLY A 71 -0.60 -5.72 13.96
CA GLY A 71 -0.33 -4.63 14.90
C GLY A 71 1.09 -4.13 14.87
N LYS A 72 1.97 -4.76 14.10
CA LYS A 72 3.38 -4.38 14.04
C LYS A 72 3.70 -3.54 12.82
N GLN A 73 4.79 -2.81 12.92
CA GLN A 73 5.31 -2.06 11.79
C GLN A 73 5.86 -3.02 10.74
N VAL A 74 5.57 -2.71 9.49
CA VAL A 74 6.05 -3.51 8.35
C VAL A 74 6.72 -2.60 7.35
N LEU A 75 7.69 -3.17 6.63
CA LEU A 75 8.40 -2.49 5.56
C LEU A 75 8.23 -3.31 4.29
N PHE A 76 7.95 -2.61 3.19
CA PHE A 76 7.81 -3.29 1.91
C PHE A 76 8.09 -2.34 0.76
N TYR A 77 8.63 -2.88 -0.31
CA TYR A 77 8.69 -2.16 -1.59
C TYR A 77 7.40 -2.40 -2.35
N GLY A 78 7.00 -1.41 -3.13
CA GLY A 78 5.84 -1.58 -3.98
C GLY A 78 5.77 -0.49 -5.02
N ARG A 79 4.99 -0.74 -6.06
CA ARG A 79 4.77 0.22 -7.14
C ARG A 79 3.36 0.78 -7.00
N ILE A 80 3.25 2.09 -7.00
CA ILE A 80 1.95 2.75 -6.90
C ILE A 80 1.23 2.62 -8.24
N ASP A 81 -0.03 2.21 -8.18
CA ASP A 81 -0.88 2.05 -9.35
C ASP A 81 -2.27 2.56 -9.04
N THR A 82 -3.12 2.57 -10.03
CA THR A 82 -4.51 3.01 -9.89
C THR A 82 -5.45 1.85 -10.16
N TYR A 83 -6.66 1.97 -9.65
CA TYR A 83 -7.73 1.04 -9.99
C TYR A 83 -9.06 1.80 -10.01
N SER A 84 -10.04 1.24 -10.71
CA SER A 84 -11.38 1.84 -10.76
C SER A 84 -12.09 1.68 -9.43
N SER A 85 -12.71 2.74 -8.97
CA SER A 85 -13.45 2.72 -7.71
C SER A 85 -14.73 3.51 -7.84
N ALA A 86 -15.86 2.85 -7.65
CA ALA A 86 -17.17 3.51 -7.70
C ALA A 86 -17.38 4.44 -6.50
N LYS A 87 -16.55 4.29 -5.47
CA LYS A 87 -16.69 5.10 -4.25
C LYS A 87 -16.00 6.43 -4.33
N LYS A 88 -15.16 6.63 -5.34
CA LYS A 88 -14.43 7.88 -5.51
C LYS A 88 -15.11 8.76 -6.54
N GLU A 89 -15.04 10.05 -6.29
CA GLU A 89 -15.66 11.06 -7.13
C GLU A 89 -15.22 10.99 -8.59
N ASN A 90 -13.93 10.76 -8.79
CA ASN A 90 -13.36 10.67 -10.13
C ASN A 90 -13.27 9.24 -10.66
N GLY A 91 -13.79 8.25 -9.91
CA GLY A 91 -13.78 6.86 -10.31
C GLY A 91 -12.42 6.15 -10.20
N ILE A 92 -11.44 6.79 -9.56
CA ILE A 92 -10.07 6.26 -9.46
C ILE A 92 -9.62 6.28 -8.01
N ASP A 93 -8.97 5.20 -7.60
CA ASP A 93 -8.29 5.14 -6.32
C ASP A 93 -6.91 4.54 -6.54
N TYR A 94 -6.10 4.52 -5.51
CA TYR A 94 -4.70 4.11 -5.60
C TYR A 94 -4.46 2.82 -4.84
N CYS A 95 -3.57 2.02 -5.37
CA CYS A 95 -3.16 0.76 -4.75
C CYS A 95 -1.66 0.59 -4.92
N VAL A 96 -1.13 -0.48 -4.35
CA VAL A 96 0.27 -0.84 -4.50
C VAL A 96 0.35 -2.24 -5.10
N LYS A 97 1.28 -2.42 -6.04
CA LYS A 97 1.50 -3.69 -6.73
C LYS A 97 2.96 -4.07 -6.65
N ASP A 98 3.26 -5.29 -7.06
CA ASP A 98 4.62 -5.83 -7.04
C ASP A 98 5.25 -5.70 -5.65
N VAL A 99 4.46 -5.97 -4.63
CA VAL A 99 4.86 -5.79 -3.25
C VAL A 99 5.88 -6.85 -2.85
N ILE A 100 7.01 -6.37 -2.33
CA ILE A 100 8.09 -7.23 -1.80
C ILE A 100 8.28 -6.85 -0.34
N VAL A 101 8.00 -7.79 0.54
CA VAL A 101 8.07 -7.55 1.97
C VAL A 101 9.52 -7.63 2.44
N ILE A 102 9.92 -6.63 3.21
CA ILE A 102 11.24 -6.58 3.85
C ILE A 102 11.03 -6.72 5.34
N ARG A 103 11.93 -7.34 5.99
CA ARG A 103 11.77 -7.59 7.42
C ARG A 103 12.38 -6.50 8.26
#